data_416121833a91d6ddde1c8f2d7ec1bb64
#
_entry.id   416121833a91d6ddde1c8f2d7ec1bb64
#
_cell.length_a   1.000
_cell.length_b   1.000
_cell.length_c   1.000
_cell.angle_alpha   90.00
_cell.angle_beta   90.00
_cell.angle_gamma   90.00
#
_symmetry.space_group_name_H-M   'P 1'
#
loop_
_entity.id
_entity.type
_entity.pdbx_description
1 polymer ?
#
loop_
_entity_poly.entity_id
_entity_poly.type
_entity_poly.pdbx_seq_one_letter_code
_entity_poly.pdbx_strand_id
1 'polypeptide(L)'
;MPAISERKFHYRLVFTTLLGVYVVGRILQLFAGRVPNLLIVLCHVVPPAVFAAIHGSRTYGRRGMVLFCSLCLGVGSLMESLSLRTGFPFGHYHFTRLMGPQVAGLPILLALADLGMGYASWMVSPGRTTRARLDCGNCSTVTASATSGA
;
A
#
# COMPACT_ATOMS: atom_id res chain seq x y z
N MET A 1 31.80 3.62 8.26
CA MET A 1 30.38 3.74 8.65
C MET A 1 29.55 4.78 7.84
N PRO A 2 29.88 5.18 6.62
CA PRO A 2 29.06 6.11 5.82
C PRO A 2 27.84 5.46 5.14
N ALA A 3 27.86 4.17 4.84
CA ALA A 3 26.83 3.50 4.04
C ALA A 3 25.41 3.45 4.65
N ILE A 4 25.25 3.61 5.96
CA ILE A 4 23.93 3.56 6.64
C ILE A 4 23.22 4.92 6.53
N SER A 5 23.97 6.02 6.57
CA SER A 5 23.43 7.38 6.44
C SER A 5 22.92 7.66 5.04
N GLU A 6 23.70 7.32 4.02
CA GLU A 6 23.30 7.48 2.61
C GLU A 6 22.05 6.66 2.26
N ARG A 7 21.98 5.42 2.76
CA ARG A 7 20.82 4.57 2.53
C ARG A 7 19.54 5.14 3.12
N LYS A 8 19.60 5.73 4.33
CA LYS A 8 18.46 6.42 4.95
C LYS A 8 18.05 7.67 4.18
N PHE A 9 19.01 8.40 3.62
CA PHE A 9 18.77 9.59 2.81
C PHE A 9 18.00 9.26 1.52
N HIS A 10 18.45 8.24 0.78
CA HIS A 10 17.77 7.79 -0.44
C HIS A 10 16.33 7.35 -0.18
N TYR A 11 16.02 6.73 0.97
CA TYR A 11 14.64 6.35 1.29
C TYR A 11 13.75 7.53 1.59
N ARG A 12 14.25 8.49 2.33
CA ARG A 12 13.51 9.73 2.59
C ARG A 12 13.20 10.44 1.28
N LEU A 13 14.16 10.51 0.38
CA LEU A 13 13.98 11.12 -0.94
C LEU A 13 12.90 10.39 -1.74
N VAL A 14 12.97 9.06 -1.85
CA VAL A 14 11.97 8.26 -2.58
C VAL A 14 10.57 8.46 -2.00
N PHE A 15 10.42 8.39 -0.69
CA PHE A 15 9.10 8.58 -0.07
C PHE A 15 8.57 10.00 -0.21
N THR A 16 9.42 11.01 -0.10
CA THR A 16 9.02 12.40 -0.32
C THR A 16 8.60 12.63 -1.77
N THR A 17 9.31 12.03 -2.73
CA THR A 17 8.96 12.12 -4.16
C THR A 17 7.62 11.44 -4.44
N LEU A 18 7.39 10.23 -3.92
CA LEU A 18 6.11 9.52 -4.07
C LEU A 18 4.94 10.31 -3.48
N LEU A 19 5.14 10.89 -2.30
CA LEU A 19 4.14 11.76 -1.67
C LEU A 19 3.90 13.01 -2.51
N GLY A 20 4.95 13.64 -3.03
CA GLY A 20 4.85 14.79 -3.92
C GLY A 20 4.04 14.49 -5.18
N VAL A 21 4.31 13.36 -5.84
CA VAL A 21 3.55 12.93 -7.03
C VAL A 21 2.07 12.70 -6.68
N TYR A 22 1.78 12.07 -5.53
CA TYR A 22 0.41 11.87 -5.08
C TYR A 22 -0.32 13.20 -4.83
N VAL A 23 0.33 14.17 -4.16
CA VAL A 23 -0.24 15.50 -3.91
C VAL A 23 -0.48 16.27 -5.21
N VAL A 24 0.48 16.22 -6.15
CA VAL A 24 0.31 16.81 -7.48
C VAL A 24 -0.89 16.18 -8.19
N GLY A 25 -1.05 14.86 -8.14
CA GLY A 25 -2.23 14.18 -8.68
C GLY A 25 -3.54 14.70 -8.07
N ARG A 26 -3.56 14.98 -6.76
CA ARG A 26 -4.72 15.57 -6.08
C ARG A 26 -5.03 16.99 -6.58
N ILE A 27 -4.02 17.79 -6.81
CA ILE A 27 -4.19 19.14 -7.37
C ILE A 27 -4.68 19.05 -8.83
N LEU A 28 -4.10 18.15 -9.64
CA LEU A 28 -4.54 17.93 -11.02
C LEU A 28 -6.01 17.50 -11.11
N GLN A 29 -6.51 16.79 -10.11
CA GLN A 29 -7.92 16.38 -10.07
C GLN A 29 -8.88 17.58 -10.03
N LEU A 30 -8.46 18.72 -9.48
CA LEU A 30 -9.25 19.98 -9.51
C LEU A 30 -9.41 20.52 -10.92
N PHE A 31 -8.49 20.17 -11.81
CA PHE A 31 -8.51 20.53 -13.23
C PHE A 31 -9.01 19.39 -14.13
N ALA A 32 -9.83 18.49 -13.57
CA ALA A 32 -10.45 17.41 -14.32
C ALA A 32 -11.24 17.98 -15.52
N GLY A 33 -11.01 17.40 -16.70
CA GLY A 33 -11.55 17.91 -17.97
C GLY A 33 -10.55 18.63 -18.85
N ARG A 34 -9.43 19.14 -18.30
CA ARG A 34 -8.29 19.69 -19.07
C ARG A 34 -7.10 18.72 -19.14
N VAL A 35 -7.05 17.76 -18.23
CA VAL A 35 -5.97 16.77 -18.12
C VAL A 35 -6.53 15.37 -18.42
N PRO A 36 -5.79 14.51 -19.13
CA PRO A 36 -6.21 13.13 -19.37
C PRO A 36 -6.50 12.40 -18.06
N ASN A 37 -7.70 11.81 -17.93
CA ASN A 37 -8.11 11.08 -16.72
C ASN A 37 -7.12 9.97 -16.35
N LEU A 38 -6.52 9.29 -17.33
CA LEU A 38 -5.52 8.26 -17.10
C LEU A 38 -4.31 8.79 -16.33
N LEU A 39 -3.83 9.99 -16.63
CA LEU A 39 -2.71 10.60 -15.92
C LEU A 39 -3.06 10.88 -14.45
N ILE A 40 -4.27 11.37 -14.19
CA ILE A 40 -4.76 11.63 -12.84
C ILE A 40 -4.82 10.32 -12.05
N VAL A 41 -5.37 9.26 -12.65
CA VAL A 41 -5.47 7.93 -12.02
C VAL A 41 -4.08 7.36 -11.74
N LEU A 42 -3.14 7.44 -12.67
CA LEU A 42 -1.75 6.98 -12.48
C LEU A 42 -1.07 7.69 -11.31
N CYS A 43 -1.20 9.02 -11.22
CA CYS A 43 -0.62 9.79 -10.11
C CYS A 43 -1.21 9.43 -8.74
N HIS A 44 -2.42 8.89 -8.70
CA HIS A 44 -3.06 8.46 -7.45
C HIS A 44 -2.75 7.01 -7.06
N VAL A 45 -2.67 6.14 -8.06
CA VAL A 45 -2.59 4.68 -7.84
C VAL A 45 -1.15 4.20 -7.73
N VAL A 46 -0.25 4.72 -8.59
CA VAL A 46 1.13 4.25 -8.64
C VAL A 46 1.92 4.56 -7.37
N PRO A 47 1.89 5.78 -6.79
CA PRO A 47 2.68 6.09 -5.60
C PRO A 47 2.37 5.19 -4.39
N PRO A 48 1.10 4.99 -3.97
CA PRO A 48 0.83 4.10 -2.85
C PRO A 48 1.15 2.63 -3.14
N ALA A 49 0.98 2.16 -4.38
CA ALA A 49 1.37 0.79 -4.76
C ALA A 49 2.89 0.60 -4.71
N VAL A 50 3.68 1.55 -5.23
CA VAL A 50 5.15 1.53 -5.16
C VAL A 50 5.63 1.63 -3.71
N PHE A 51 5.01 2.50 -2.90
CA PHE A 51 5.28 2.59 -1.48
C PHE A 51 5.05 1.23 -0.80
N ALA A 52 3.90 0.59 -1.04
CA ALA A 52 3.56 -0.72 -0.49
C ALA A 52 4.60 -1.78 -0.88
N ALA A 53 5.00 -1.81 -2.16
CA ALA A 53 5.99 -2.76 -2.67
C ALA A 53 7.37 -2.57 -2.02
N ILE A 54 7.89 -1.34 -1.94
CA ILE A 54 9.21 -1.05 -1.37
C ILE A 54 9.21 -1.26 0.15
N HIS A 55 8.25 -0.68 0.86
CA HIS A 55 8.19 -0.74 2.31
C HIS A 55 7.82 -2.16 2.78
N GLY A 56 6.85 -2.80 2.13
CA GLY A 56 6.41 -4.15 2.45
C GLY A 56 7.49 -5.20 2.23
N SER A 57 8.21 -5.14 1.10
CA SER A 57 9.32 -6.07 0.81
C SER A 57 10.43 -6.02 1.84
N ARG A 58 10.64 -4.86 2.47
CA ARG A 58 11.68 -4.66 3.49
C ARG A 58 11.22 -5.07 4.86
N THR A 59 9.94 -4.83 5.18
CA THR A 59 9.39 -5.13 6.50
C THR A 59 9.07 -6.61 6.64
N TYR A 60 8.54 -7.25 5.60
CA TYR A 60 8.07 -8.65 5.62
C TYR A 60 8.94 -9.59 4.79
N GLY A 61 9.94 -9.06 4.09
CA GLY A 61 10.70 -9.81 3.10
C GLY A 61 9.92 -10.06 1.81
N ARG A 62 10.63 -10.53 0.78
CA ARG A 62 10.03 -10.77 -0.54
C ARG A 62 8.90 -11.79 -0.51
N ARG A 63 9.07 -12.90 0.25
CA ARG A 63 8.05 -13.96 0.34
C ARG A 63 6.77 -13.45 1.01
N GLY A 64 6.91 -12.72 2.12
CA GLY A 64 5.76 -12.13 2.83
C GLY A 64 5.02 -11.11 1.97
N MET A 65 5.75 -10.28 1.21
CA MET A 65 5.14 -9.31 0.31
C MET A 65 4.42 -9.97 -0.87
N VAL A 66 5.01 -11.01 -1.47
CA VAL A 66 4.35 -11.77 -2.55
C VAL A 66 3.07 -12.43 -2.05
N LEU A 67 3.10 -13.06 -0.87
CA LEU A 67 1.91 -13.64 -0.26
C LEU A 67 0.82 -12.59 0.00
N PHE A 68 1.21 -11.43 0.55
CA PHE A 68 0.29 -10.32 0.79
C PHE A 68 -0.33 -9.81 -0.51
N CYS A 69 0.48 -9.58 -1.56
CA CYS A 69 0.00 -9.18 -2.88
C CYS A 69 -0.98 -10.22 -3.46
N SER A 70 -0.63 -11.50 -3.40
CA SER A 70 -1.48 -12.58 -3.93
C SER A 70 -2.83 -12.64 -3.20
N LEU A 71 -2.85 -12.46 -1.90
CA LEU A 71 -4.09 -12.41 -1.13
C LEU A 71 -4.92 -11.16 -1.44
N CYS A 72 -4.32 -9.97 -1.42
CA CYS A 72 -5.02 -8.73 -1.73
C CYS A 72 -5.60 -8.76 -3.16
N LEU A 73 -4.78 -9.10 -4.15
CA LEU A 73 -5.21 -9.16 -5.55
C LEU A 73 -6.21 -10.29 -5.79
N GLY A 74 -6.02 -11.46 -5.16
CA GLY A 74 -6.93 -12.58 -5.28
C GLY A 74 -8.31 -12.28 -4.72
N VAL A 75 -8.37 -11.77 -3.48
CA VAL A 75 -9.65 -11.42 -2.84
C VAL A 75 -10.30 -10.23 -3.53
N GLY A 76 -9.55 -9.17 -3.85
CA GLY A 76 -10.04 -8.00 -4.56
C GLY A 76 -10.64 -8.37 -5.92
N SER A 77 -9.88 -9.07 -6.76
CA SER A 77 -10.35 -9.52 -8.08
C SER A 77 -11.55 -10.45 -8.00
N LEU A 78 -11.63 -11.31 -6.98
CA LEU A 78 -12.77 -12.20 -6.78
C LEU A 78 -14.03 -11.39 -6.42
N MET A 79 -13.94 -10.44 -5.50
CA MET A 79 -15.06 -9.61 -5.10
C MET A 79 -15.54 -8.69 -6.23
N GLU A 80 -14.61 -8.11 -6.98
CA GLU A 80 -14.92 -7.31 -8.17
C GLU A 80 -15.59 -8.14 -9.28
N SER A 81 -15.04 -9.33 -9.57
CA SER A 81 -15.63 -10.23 -10.57
C SER A 81 -17.03 -10.70 -10.17
N LEU A 82 -17.23 -10.96 -8.88
CA LEU A 82 -18.54 -11.32 -8.35
C LEU A 82 -19.52 -10.15 -8.51
N SER A 83 -19.08 -8.94 -8.19
CA SER A 83 -19.88 -7.73 -8.31
C SER A 83 -20.29 -7.43 -9.76
N LEU A 84 -19.36 -7.58 -10.71
CA LEU A 84 -19.66 -7.40 -12.14
C LEU A 84 -20.71 -8.40 -12.66
N ARG A 85 -20.77 -9.61 -12.11
CA ARG A 85 -21.71 -10.66 -12.55
C ARG A 85 -23.03 -10.63 -11.82
N THR A 86 -23.04 -10.38 -10.53
CA THR A 86 -24.21 -10.52 -9.66
C THR A 86 -24.76 -9.18 -9.14
N GLY A 87 -23.97 -8.10 -9.24
CA GLY A 87 -24.26 -6.83 -8.59
C GLY A 87 -23.99 -6.81 -7.10
N PHE A 88 -23.60 -7.92 -6.48
CA PHE A 88 -23.26 -7.97 -5.04
C PHE A 88 -21.73 -8.08 -4.87
N PRO A 89 -21.09 -7.35 -3.93
CA PRO A 89 -21.66 -6.41 -2.94
C PRO A 89 -21.74 -4.94 -3.40
N PHE A 90 -21.10 -4.56 -4.53
CA PHE A 90 -20.89 -3.16 -4.90
C PHE A 90 -21.94 -2.58 -5.87
N GLY A 91 -22.95 -3.38 -6.30
CA GLY A 91 -23.92 -2.97 -7.29
C GLY A 91 -23.52 -3.29 -8.73
N HIS A 92 -24.43 -3.01 -9.68
CA HIS A 92 -24.15 -3.18 -11.10
C HIS A 92 -23.40 -1.97 -11.63
N TYR A 93 -22.17 -2.19 -12.12
CA TYR A 93 -21.33 -1.16 -12.76
C TYR A 93 -20.50 -1.78 -13.87
N HIS A 94 -19.96 -0.94 -14.73
CA HIS A 94 -19.10 -1.35 -15.83
C HIS A 94 -17.87 -0.46 -15.89
N PHE A 95 -16.71 -1.07 -16.09
CA PHE A 95 -15.47 -0.32 -16.29
C PHE A 95 -15.39 0.17 -17.73
N THR A 96 -15.16 1.45 -17.92
CA THR A 96 -14.89 2.04 -19.23
C THR A 96 -13.42 1.83 -19.61
N ARG A 97 -13.14 1.77 -20.93
CA ARG A 97 -11.76 1.67 -21.43
C ARG A 97 -10.85 2.85 -21.07
N LEU A 98 -11.42 3.92 -20.53
CA LEU A 98 -10.67 5.09 -20.03
C LEU A 98 -9.77 4.78 -18.83
N MET A 99 -10.00 3.65 -18.14
CA MET A 99 -9.17 3.19 -17.01
C MET A 99 -7.93 2.36 -17.43
N GLY A 100 -7.62 2.33 -18.73
CA GLY A 100 -6.45 1.64 -19.26
C GLY A 100 -6.70 0.15 -19.56
N PRO A 101 -5.64 -0.67 -19.68
CA PRO A 101 -5.74 -2.08 -20.04
C PRO A 101 -6.50 -2.88 -18.98
N GLN A 102 -7.34 -3.79 -19.46
CA GLN A 102 -8.20 -4.62 -18.63
C GLN A 102 -7.84 -6.11 -18.81
N VAL A 103 -7.84 -6.85 -17.72
CA VAL A 103 -7.69 -8.32 -17.69
C VAL A 103 -8.99 -8.91 -17.14
N ALA A 104 -9.65 -9.77 -17.91
CA ALA A 104 -10.95 -10.35 -17.55
C ALA A 104 -12.04 -9.30 -17.20
N GLY A 105 -12.00 -8.12 -17.83
CA GLY A 105 -12.92 -7.02 -17.56
C GLY A 105 -12.54 -6.11 -16.39
N LEU A 106 -11.43 -6.43 -15.69
CA LEU A 106 -10.92 -5.64 -14.57
C LEU A 106 -9.72 -4.78 -14.99
N PRO A 107 -9.74 -3.47 -14.73
CA PRO A 107 -8.58 -2.61 -14.99
C PRO A 107 -7.38 -2.99 -14.11
N ILE A 108 -6.18 -3.07 -14.70
CA ILE A 108 -4.95 -3.36 -13.95
C ILE A 108 -4.69 -2.27 -12.90
N LEU A 109 -5.06 -1.02 -13.19
CA LEU A 109 -4.92 0.09 -12.26
C LEU A 109 -5.76 -0.08 -10.99
N LEU A 110 -6.92 -0.74 -11.08
CA LEU A 110 -7.76 -1.06 -9.93
C LEU A 110 -7.03 -2.04 -8.99
N ALA A 111 -6.46 -3.10 -9.54
CA ALA A 111 -5.68 -4.06 -8.77
C ALA A 111 -4.49 -3.41 -8.03
N LEU A 112 -3.82 -2.44 -8.66
CA LEU A 112 -2.76 -1.65 -8.00
C LEU A 112 -3.31 -0.73 -6.90
N ALA A 113 -4.50 -0.17 -7.09
CA ALA A 113 -5.16 0.65 -6.07
C ALA A 113 -5.53 -0.20 -4.84
N ASP A 114 -6.07 -1.39 -5.05
CA ASP A 114 -6.40 -2.34 -3.98
C ASP A 114 -5.17 -2.74 -3.18
N LEU A 115 -4.05 -2.99 -3.85
CA LEU A 115 -2.77 -3.27 -3.19
C LEU A 115 -2.31 -2.09 -2.31
N GLY A 116 -2.37 -0.87 -2.84
CA GLY A 116 -1.97 0.35 -2.11
C GLY A 116 -2.86 0.60 -0.88
N MET A 117 -4.17 0.53 -1.06
CA MET A 117 -5.14 0.73 0.02
C MET A 117 -5.13 -0.40 1.04
N GLY A 118 -5.05 -1.65 0.59
CA GLY A 118 -4.94 -2.82 1.45
C GLY A 118 -3.68 -2.76 2.33
N TYR A 119 -2.56 -2.35 1.75
CA TYR A 119 -1.32 -2.17 2.51
C TYR A 119 -1.41 -1.03 3.52
N ALA A 120 -2.00 0.11 3.14
CA ALA A 120 -2.22 1.23 4.06
C ALA A 120 -3.12 0.84 5.23
N SER A 121 -4.22 0.14 4.97
CA SER A 121 -5.14 -0.38 5.99
C SER A 121 -4.44 -1.36 6.93
N TRP A 122 -3.60 -2.24 6.40
CA TRP A 122 -2.79 -3.17 7.17
C TRP A 122 -1.79 -2.45 8.09
N MET A 123 -1.18 -1.37 7.63
CA MET A 123 -0.24 -0.56 8.42
C MET A 123 -0.91 0.17 9.58
N VAL A 124 -2.15 0.62 9.40
CA VAL A 124 -2.92 1.38 10.42
C VAL A 124 -3.63 0.44 11.41
N SER A 125 -3.69 -0.86 11.14
CA SER A 125 -4.38 -1.83 11.99
C SER A 125 -3.82 -1.85 13.43
N PRO A 126 -4.68 -1.70 14.48
CA PRO A 126 -4.27 -1.54 15.88
C PRO A 126 -3.47 -2.72 16.45
N GLY A 127 -3.66 -3.92 15.92
CA GLY A 127 -2.98 -5.12 16.38
C GLY A 127 -1.46 -5.09 16.28
N ARG A 128 -0.90 -4.23 15.42
CA ARG A 128 0.55 -4.03 15.29
C ARG A 128 1.14 -3.13 16.38
N THR A 129 0.41 -2.07 16.72
CA THR A 129 0.85 -1.12 17.74
C THR A 129 0.92 -1.76 19.12
N THR A 130 -0.01 -2.68 19.39
CA THR A 130 -0.05 -3.43 20.65
C THR A 130 1.12 -4.41 20.75
N ARG A 131 1.46 -5.14 19.67
CA ARG A 131 2.56 -6.10 19.66
C ARG A 131 3.93 -5.43 19.83
N ALA A 132 4.18 -4.34 19.11
CA ALA A 132 5.41 -3.55 19.27
C ALA A 132 5.54 -2.96 20.68
N ARG A 133 4.43 -2.60 21.32
CA ARG A 133 4.42 -2.10 22.70
C ARG A 133 4.68 -3.19 23.74
N LEU A 134 4.18 -4.40 23.50
CA LEU A 134 4.43 -5.56 24.37
C LEU A 134 5.89 -6.04 24.29
N ASP A 135 6.49 -6.05 23.10
CA ASP A 135 7.90 -6.40 22.92
C ASP A 135 8.83 -5.38 23.58
N CYS A 136 8.51 -4.08 23.52
CA CYS A 136 9.26 -3.03 24.20
C CYS A 136 9.08 -3.08 25.75
N GLY A 137 7.88 -3.44 26.24
CA GLY A 137 7.59 -3.60 27.66
C GLY A 137 8.33 -4.79 28.28
N ASN A 138 8.45 -5.88 27.53
CA ASN A 138 9.12 -7.11 28.00
C ASN A 138 10.65 -6.96 28.04
N CYS A 139 11.24 -6.12 27.20
CA CYS A 139 12.69 -5.86 27.22
C CYS A 139 13.14 -5.09 28.48
N SER A 140 12.29 -4.21 29.03
CA SER A 140 12.58 -3.44 30.24
C SER A 140 12.52 -4.26 31.51
N THR A 141 11.68 -5.30 31.56
CA THR A 141 11.53 -6.16 32.74
C THR A 141 12.66 -7.19 32.89
N VAL A 142 13.24 -7.64 31.77
CA VAL A 142 14.35 -8.60 31.79
C VAL A 142 15.66 -7.97 32.30
N THR A 143 15.91 -6.69 32.01
CA THR A 143 17.09 -5.98 32.54
C THR A 143 16.99 -5.63 34.02
N ALA A 144 15.79 -5.42 34.56
CA ALA A 144 15.59 -5.10 35.97
C ALA A 144 15.78 -6.32 36.91
N SER A 145 15.54 -7.55 36.44
CA SER A 145 15.73 -8.75 37.24
C SER A 145 17.18 -9.24 37.29
N ALA A 146 18.05 -8.83 36.37
CA ALA A 146 19.44 -9.25 36.32
C ALA A 146 20.37 -8.46 37.28
N THR A 147 19.94 -7.29 37.79
CA THR A 147 20.73 -6.42 38.70
C THR A 147 20.41 -6.60 40.18
N SER A 148 19.43 -7.43 40.55
CA SER A 148 19.04 -7.67 41.96
C SER A 148 19.63 -8.95 42.58
N GLY A 149 20.58 -9.63 41.90
CA GLY A 149 21.16 -10.90 42.32
C GLY A 149 22.71 -10.89 42.45
N ALA A 150 23.32 -9.76 42.87
CA ALA A 150 24.75 -9.68 43.20
C ALA A 150 24.96 -9.10 44.59
#